data_853a2ced2a447bedeb6e849ef03b0ecc
#
_entry.id   853a2ced2a447bedeb6e849ef03b0ecc
#
_cell.length_a   1.000
_cell.length_b   1.000
_cell.length_c   1.000
_cell.angle_alpha   90.00
_cell.angle_beta   90.00
_cell.angle_gamma   90.00
#
_symmetry.space_group_name_H-M   'P 1'
#
loop_
_entity.id
_entity.type
_entity.pdbx_description
1 polymer ?
#
loop_
_entity_poly.entity_id
_entity_poly.type
_entity_poly.pdbx_seq_one_letter_code
_entity_poly.pdbx_strand_id
1 'polypeptide(L)'
;MSSQKITLTPPRKSGWQLPALVLLLGVVWLLVWPQLQAIADWLTYDLIGLLPETRLGESVNFFLYDVPKILMLLAGMIFLVTFIRSFFSPEQTRAALGGRREGVGNVLAAGLGVLTPFCSCSAVPLFIGFVESGIPLGVTFSFLIATPVVNEIALAMLFGLFGWQIAGLYLVSGLTIAVVGGMIIGRLHPEQYVEEFVWQVKVGQTGDVTYKPTWDDRIRDAGRSAKEIVGKVWPFVVIGIGIGAGIHGYVPEDFLVNVMGREAWWSVPTAVLLGIPLYANAAGIIPVVHALMEKGAALGTVLAFMMSVVALSLPEMLILKRVIKLRLIAIFIGIVAVAIIFTGYLFNWVIG
;
A
#
# COMPACT_ATOMS: atom_id res chain seq x y z
N MET A 1 -44.59 3.11 18.08
CA MET A 1 -44.43 2.26 16.88
C MET A 1 -44.76 3.11 15.69
N SER A 2 -43.76 3.71 15.09
CA SER A 2 -43.91 4.55 13.88
C SER A 2 -43.23 3.79 12.72
N SER A 3 -44.05 3.22 11.83
CA SER A 3 -43.61 2.59 10.58
C SER A 3 -42.97 3.64 9.66
N GLN A 4 -41.67 3.72 9.62
CA GLN A 4 -40.99 4.43 8.54
C GLN A 4 -41.20 3.66 7.24
N LYS A 5 -42.06 4.20 6.37
CA LYS A 5 -42.21 3.77 4.98
C LYS A 5 -40.90 4.02 4.26
N ILE A 6 -40.17 2.95 3.98
CA ILE A 6 -39.02 2.98 3.05
C ILE A 6 -39.59 3.29 1.67
N THR A 7 -39.43 4.52 1.22
CA THR A 7 -39.74 4.92 -0.15
C THR A 7 -38.66 4.33 -1.04
N LEU A 8 -39.00 3.22 -1.70
CA LEU A 8 -38.20 2.65 -2.79
C LEU A 8 -38.19 3.66 -3.94
N THR A 9 -37.10 4.34 -4.12
CA THR A 9 -36.89 5.15 -5.34
C THR A 9 -36.81 4.19 -6.55
N PRO A 10 -37.60 4.45 -7.61
CA PRO A 10 -37.61 3.58 -8.79
C PRO A 10 -36.23 3.52 -9.44
N PRO A 11 -35.86 2.41 -10.09
CA PRO A 11 -34.58 2.26 -10.77
C PRO A 11 -34.44 3.39 -11.81
N ARG A 12 -33.48 4.28 -11.58
CA ARG A 12 -33.17 5.37 -12.49
C ARG A 12 -32.58 4.75 -13.75
N LYS A 13 -33.18 5.01 -14.90
CA LYS A 13 -32.73 4.51 -16.20
C LYS A 13 -31.23 4.70 -16.36
N SER A 14 -30.52 3.62 -16.66
CA SER A 14 -29.08 3.64 -16.98
C SER A 14 -28.84 4.64 -18.10
N GLY A 15 -28.18 5.76 -17.78
CA GLY A 15 -27.81 6.76 -18.75
C GLY A 15 -26.35 6.54 -19.17
N TRP A 16 -26.05 6.57 -20.44
CA TRP A 16 -24.70 6.50 -21.01
C TRP A 16 -23.76 7.63 -20.51
N GLN A 17 -24.29 8.61 -19.78
CA GLN A 17 -23.58 9.77 -19.28
C GLN A 17 -22.49 9.43 -18.26
N LEU A 18 -22.73 8.49 -17.33
CA LEU A 18 -21.75 8.11 -16.31
C LEU A 18 -20.58 7.30 -16.88
N PRO A 19 -20.78 6.25 -17.69
CA PRO A 19 -19.69 5.57 -18.38
C PRO A 19 -18.87 6.50 -19.27
N ALA A 20 -19.52 7.41 -20.00
CA ALA A 20 -18.84 8.40 -20.84
C ALA A 20 -17.98 9.37 -20.00
N LEU A 21 -18.49 9.82 -18.84
CA LEU A 21 -17.74 10.66 -17.91
C LEU A 21 -16.50 9.92 -17.35
N VAL A 22 -16.65 8.66 -16.99
CA VAL A 22 -15.51 7.85 -16.49
C VAL A 22 -14.45 7.66 -17.57
N LEU A 23 -14.88 7.40 -18.82
CA LEU A 23 -13.95 7.30 -19.96
C LEU A 23 -13.24 8.64 -20.20
N LEU A 24 -13.96 9.74 -20.18
CA LEU A 24 -13.37 11.08 -20.32
C LEU A 24 -12.35 11.37 -19.20
N LEU A 25 -12.70 11.11 -17.94
CA LEU A 25 -11.80 11.26 -16.81
C LEU A 25 -10.58 10.35 -16.92
N GLY A 26 -10.74 9.13 -17.41
CA GLY A 26 -9.64 8.20 -17.68
C GLY A 26 -8.70 8.72 -18.78
N VAL A 27 -9.24 9.28 -19.84
CA VAL A 27 -8.42 9.90 -20.89
C VAL A 27 -7.67 11.13 -20.36
N VAL A 28 -8.34 12.00 -19.60
CA VAL A 28 -7.69 13.15 -18.96
C VAL A 28 -6.58 12.69 -18.02
N TRP A 29 -6.84 11.65 -17.23
CA TRP A 29 -5.84 11.07 -16.34
C TRP A 29 -4.61 10.56 -17.10
N LEU A 30 -4.80 9.82 -18.20
CA LEU A 30 -3.73 9.33 -19.07
C LEU A 30 -2.94 10.46 -19.75
N LEU A 31 -3.57 11.58 -20.09
CA LEU A 31 -2.91 12.73 -20.69
C LEU A 31 -2.14 13.56 -19.67
N VAL A 32 -2.65 13.71 -18.46
CA VAL A 32 -2.02 14.49 -17.39
C VAL A 32 -0.85 13.74 -16.76
N TRP A 33 -0.96 12.43 -16.62
CA TRP A 33 0.06 11.58 -15.98
C TRP A 33 1.50 11.79 -16.49
N PRO A 34 1.77 11.74 -17.80
CA PRO A 34 3.13 11.99 -18.32
C PRO A 34 3.58 13.44 -18.23
N GLN A 35 2.66 14.39 -18.05
CA GLN A 35 2.97 15.81 -17.96
C GLN A 35 3.33 16.27 -16.53
N LEU A 36 3.09 15.44 -15.51
CA LEU A 36 3.28 15.82 -14.11
C LEU A 36 4.71 16.29 -13.82
N GLN A 37 5.73 15.64 -14.42
CA GLN A 37 7.13 16.03 -14.23
C GLN A 37 7.38 17.42 -14.86
N ALA A 38 6.96 17.62 -16.08
CA ALA A 38 7.12 18.92 -16.77
C ALA A 38 6.40 20.07 -16.04
N ILE A 39 5.22 19.77 -15.46
CA ILE A 39 4.48 20.74 -14.65
C ILE A 39 5.24 21.06 -13.35
N ALA A 40 5.77 20.05 -12.67
CA ALA A 40 6.55 20.24 -11.45
C ALA A 40 7.85 21.03 -11.72
N ASP A 41 8.54 20.72 -12.81
CA ASP A 41 9.75 21.42 -13.24
C ASP A 41 9.46 22.89 -13.53
N TRP A 42 8.41 23.17 -14.32
CA TRP A 42 7.97 24.52 -14.62
C TRP A 42 7.56 25.30 -13.36
N LEU A 43 6.80 24.68 -12.45
CA LEU A 43 6.40 25.32 -11.19
C LEU A 43 7.61 25.63 -10.30
N THR A 44 8.57 24.71 -10.20
CA THR A 44 9.72 24.84 -9.30
C THR A 44 10.75 25.83 -9.84
N TYR A 45 11.11 25.68 -11.11
CA TYR A 45 12.27 26.37 -11.66
C TYR A 45 11.89 27.68 -12.37
N ASP A 46 10.77 27.68 -13.13
CA ASP A 46 10.35 28.87 -13.87
C ASP A 46 9.45 29.79 -13.05
N LEU A 47 8.48 29.25 -12.30
CA LEU A 47 7.50 30.08 -11.59
C LEU A 47 8.01 30.50 -10.20
N ILE A 48 8.55 29.55 -9.39
CA ILE A 48 9.09 29.85 -8.05
C ILE A 48 10.51 30.41 -8.17
N GLY A 49 11.25 30.09 -9.26
CA GLY A 49 12.58 30.61 -9.53
C GLY A 49 13.69 29.94 -8.70
N LEU A 50 13.47 28.72 -8.24
CA LEU A 50 14.50 27.94 -7.55
C LEU A 50 15.50 27.42 -8.58
N LEU A 51 16.79 27.42 -8.20
CA LEU A 51 17.83 26.92 -9.09
C LEU A 51 17.80 25.38 -9.10
N PRO A 52 17.86 24.75 -10.29
CA PRO A 52 18.17 23.32 -10.40
C PRO A 52 19.48 23.03 -9.64
N GLU A 53 19.67 21.80 -9.15
CA GLU A 53 20.85 21.40 -8.37
C GLU A 53 20.95 21.96 -6.95
N THR A 54 20.01 22.81 -6.51
CA THR A 54 19.94 23.20 -5.11
C THR A 54 19.11 22.20 -4.31
N ARG A 55 19.56 21.85 -3.10
CA ARG A 55 18.84 20.93 -2.21
C ARG A 55 17.38 21.30 -2.00
N LEU A 56 17.11 22.60 -1.93
CA LEU A 56 15.75 23.13 -1.76
C LEU A 56 14.96 23.00 -3.07
N GLY A 57 15.58 23.27 -4.23
CA GLY A 57 14.94 23.11 -5.54
C GLY A 57 14.55 21.65 -5.80
N GLU A 58 15.45 20.71 -5.54
CA GLU A 58 15.16 19.27 -5.68
C GLU A 58 14.06 18.80 -4.73
N SER A 59 14.11 19.21 -3.45
CA SER A 59 13.07 18.85 -2.47
C SER A 59 11.69 19.38 -2.86
N VAL A 60 11.60 20.63 -3.30
CA VAL A 60 10.34 21.26 -3.73
C VAL A 60 9.83 20.60 -5.02
N ASN A 61 10.71 20.36 -5.98
CA ASN A 61 10.34 19.66 -7.22
C ASN A 61 9.80 18.26 -6.94
N PHE A 62 10.51 17.48 -6.13
CA PHE A 62 10.06 16.17 -5.69
C PHE A 62 8.67 16.21 -5.03
N PHE A 63 8.46 17.17 -4.13
CA PHE A 63 7.17 17.35 -3.46
C PHE A 63 6.05 17.69 -4.44
N LEU A 64 6.27 18.66 -5.33
CA LEU A 64 5.27 19.11 -6.32
C LEU A 64 4.96 18.03 -7.36
N TYR A 65 5.91 17.15 -7.65
CA TYR A 65 5.72 16.02 -8.54
C TYR A 65 5.01 14.84 -7.87
N ASP A 66 5.51 14.39 -6.71
CA ASP A 66 5.04 13.14 -6.09
C ASP A 66 3.68 13.29 -5.42
N VAL A 67 3.33 14.45 -4.85
CA VAL A 67 2.02 14.64 -4.20
C VAL A 67 0.87 14.43 -5.19
N PRO A 68 0.78 15.14 -6.33
CA PRO A 68 -0.29 14.93 -7.29
C PRO A 68 -0.26 13.52 -7.90
N LYS A 69 0.92 13.00 -8.20
CA LYS A 69 1.11 11.66 -8.77
C LYS A 69 0.54 10.58 -7.86
N ILE A 70 0.86 10.61 -6.58
CA ILE A 70 0.39 9.63 -5.60
C ILE A 70 -1.11 9.77 -5.34
N LEU A 71 -1.63 11.01 -5.24
CA LEU A 71 -3.07 11.23 -5.08
C LEU A 71 -3.87 10.76 -6.29
N MET A 72 -3.37 10.98 -7.50
CA MET A 72 -3.99 10.47 -8.73
C MET A 72 -3.95 8.95 -8.78
N LEU A 73 -2.82 8.33 -8.47
CA LEU A 73 -2.68 6.87 -8.42
C LEU A 73 -3.60 6.27 -7.36
N LEU A 74 -3.65 6.86 -6.17
CA LEU A 74 -4.52 6.43 -5.08
C LEU A 74 -5.99 6.48 -5.50
N ALA A 75 -6.44 7.60 -6.09
CA ALA A 75 -7.81 7.75 -6.56
C ALA A 75 -8.18 6.72 -7.63
N GLY A 76 -7.32 6.54 -8.64
CA GLY A 76 -7.51 5.58 -9.72
C GLY A 76 -7.55 4.14 -9.21
N MET A 77 -6.63 3.77 -8.33
CA MET A 77 -6.57 2.41 -7.77
C MET A 77 -7.75 2.10 -6.85
N ILE A 78 -8.15 3.02 -5.97
CA ILE A 78 -9.34 2.82 -5.11
C ILE A 78 -10.59 2.68 -5.98
N PHE A 79 -10.74 3.51 -7.00
CA PHE A 79 -11.85 3.41 -7.94
C PHE A 79 -11.86 2.05 -8.64
N LEU A 80 -10.73 1.63 -9.21
CA LEU A 80 -10.60 0.37 -9.94
C LEU A 80 -10.88 -0.84 -9.04
N VAL A 81 -10.26 -0.88 -7.85
CA VAL A 81 -10.42 -1.97 -6.88
C VAL A 81 -11.87 -2.07 -6.40
N THR A 82 -12.50 -0.94 -6.04
CA THR A 82 -13.90 -0.92 -5.60
C THR A 82 -14.83 -1.35 -6.73
N PHE A 83 -14.54 -0.92 -7.95
CA PHE A 83 -15.30 -1.32 -9.13
C PHE A 83 -15.19 -2.82 -9.41
N ILE A 84 -13.96 -3.38 -9.43
CA ILE A 84 -13.74 -4.82 -9.64
C ILE A 84 -14.39 -5.64 -8.51
N ARG A 85 -14.22 -5.21 -7.25
CA ARG A 85 -14.83 -5.85 -6.08
C ARG A 85 -16.36 -5.93 -6.19
N SER A 86 -17.00 -4.96 -6.83
CA SER A 86 -18.45 -4.95 -7.00
C SER A 86 -18.99 -6.13 -7.83
N PHE A 87 -18.12 -6.87 -8.53
CA PHE A 87 -18.49 -8.09 -9.28
C PHE A 87 -18.38 -9.36 -8.44
N PHE A 88 -17.64 -9.33 -7.33
CA PHE A 88 -17.48 -10.49 -6.45
C PHE A 88 -18.43 -10.39 -5.27
N SER A 89 -19.16 -11.47 -4.99
CA SER A 89 -20.02 -11.50 -3.80
C SER A 89 -19.17 -11.76 -2.54
N PRO A 90 -19.53 -11.18 -1.37
CA PRO A 90 -18.88 -11.46 -0.10
C PRO A 90 -18.87 -12.95 0.24
N GLU A 91 -19.94 -13.69 -0.16
CA GLU A 91 -20.04 -15.15 0.05
C GLU A 91 -18.97 -15.93 -0.72
N GLN A 92 -18.70 -15.56 -1.98
CA GLN A 92 -17.66 -16.20 -2.79
C GLN A 92 -16.27 -15.96 -2.21
N THR A 93 -15.99 -14.75 -1.77
CA THR A 93 -14.71 -14.40 -1.12
C THR A 93 -14.55 -15.14 0.20
N ARG A 94 -15.63 -15.22 1.00
CA ARG A 94 -15.65 -15.98 2.24
C ARG A 94 -15.46 -17.48 2.01
N ALA A 95 -16.09 -18.06 1.00
CA ALA A 95 -15.94 -19.48 0.66
C ALA A 95 -14.51 -19.81 0.22
N ALA A 96 -13.85 -18.88 -0.49
CA ALA A 96 -12.48 -19.08 -0.96
C ALA A 96 -11.44 -18.98 0.16
N LEU A 97 -11.59 -18.01 1.10
CA LEU A 97 -10.58 -17.68 2.11
C LEU A 97 -10.99 -18.05 3.55
N GLY A 98 -12.30 -17.99 3.89
CA GLY A 98 -12.78 -18.09 5.27
C GLY A 98 -13.13 -19.50 5.75
N GLY A 99 -13.26 -20.47 4.85
CA GLY A 99 -13.69 -21.86 5.19
C GLY A 99 -12.55 -22.85 5.38
N ARG A 100 -11.29 -22.42 5.34
CA ARG A 100 -10.14 -23.32 5.36
C ARG A 100 -9.44 -23.33 6.73
N ARG A 101 -8.68 -24.43 7.01
CA ARG A 101 -7.87 -24.57 8.23
C ARG A 101 -6.91 -23.36 8.36
N GLU A 102 -6.64 -22.93 9.60
CA GLU A 102 -5.57 -21.97 9.90
C GLU A 102 -4.28 -22.40 9.18
N GLY A 103 -3.60 -21.43 8.57
CA GLY A 103 -2.41 -21.66 7.75
C GLY A 103 -2.68 -21.73 6.25
N VAL A 104 -3.62 -22.54 5.78
CA VAL A 104 -3.96 -22.63 4.35
C VAL A 104 -4.61 -21.30 3.89
N GLY A 105 -5.52 -20.75 4.68
CA GLY A 105 -6.10 -19.43 4.42
C GLY A 105 -5.05 -18.32 4.36
N ASN A 106 -4.07 -18.35 5.28
CA ASN A 106 -2.96 -17.39 5.32
C ASN A 106 -2.07 -17.48 4.06
N VAL A 107 -1.72 -18.69 3.62
CA VAL A 107 -0.93 -18.91 2.40
C VAL A 107 -1.68 -18.40 1.17
N LEU A 108 -2.97 -18.72 1.05
CA LEU A 108 -3.78 -18.26 -0.08
C LEU A 108 -3.96 -16.74 -0.09
N ALA A 109 -4.17 -16.14 1.08
CA ALA A 109 -4.31 -14.69 1.21
C ALA A 109 -2.98 -13.98 0.90
N ALA A 110 -1.85 -14.51 1.39
CA ALA A 110 -0.53 -14.00 1.05
C ALA A 110 -0.23 -14.14 -0.45
N GLY A 111 -0.53 -15.30 -1.04
CA GLY A 111 -0.41 -15.50 -2.49
C GLY A 111 -1.28 -14.55 -3.31
N LEU A 112 -2.51 -14.29 -2.86
CA LEU A 112 -3.37 -13.28 -3.48
C LEU A 112 -2.77 -11.89 -3.38
N GLY A 113 -2.17 -11.52 -2.22
CA GLY A 113 -1.48 -10.25 -2.03
C GLY A 113 -0.32 -10.04 -2.98
N VAL A 114 0.46 -11.09 -3.25
CA VAL A 114 1.59 -11.05 -4.21
C VAL A 114 1.12 -10.97 -5.66
N LEU A 115 0.04 -11.70 -6.01
CA LEU A 115 -0.50 -11.74 -7.37
C LEU A 115 -1.25 -10.46 -7.76
N THR A 116 -1.66 -9.67 -6.77
CA THR A 116 -2.41 -8.43 -7.03
C THR A 116 -1.46 -7.24 -6.96
N PRO A 117 -1.25 -6.50 -8.06
CA PRO A 117 -0.34 -5.36 -8.11
C PRO A 117 -0.95 -4.15 -7.36
N PHE A 118 -1.21 -4.34 -6.08
CA PHE A 118 -1.83 -3.31 -5.25
C PHE A 118 -0.77 -2.64 -4.38
N CYS A 119 -0.77 -1.31 -4.36
CA CYS A 119 -0.06 -0.58 -3.32
C CYS A 119 -0.76 -0.80 -1.96
N SER A 120 -0.06 -0.59 -0.87
CA SER A 120 -0.60 -0.65 0.49
C SER A 120 -1.90 0.16 0.67
N CYS A 121 -1.99 1.31 0.01
CA CYS A 121 -3.16 2.19 0.04
C CYS A 121 -4.43 1.52 -0.55
N SER A 122 -4.29 0.67 -1.57
CA SER A 122 -5.41 -0.08 -2.16
C SER A 122 -5.69 -1.39 -1.44
N ALA A 123 -4.73 -1.91 -0.69
CA ALA A 123 -4.92 -3.09 0.16
C ALA A 123 -5.88 -2.82 1.32
N VAL A 124 -5.93 -1.57 1.85
CA VAL A 124 -6.82 -1.22 2.98
C VAL A 124 -8.32 -1.38 2.67
N PRO A 125 -8.87 -0.91 1.53
CA PRO A 125 -10.27 -1.19 1.17
C PRO A 125 -10.58 -2.68 1.04
N LEU A 126 -9.63 -3.47 0.53
CA LEU A 126 -9.78 -4.93 0.47
C LEU A 126 -9.72 -5.56 1.85
N PHE A 127 -8.81 -5.10 2.71
CA PHE A 127 -8.73 -5.49 4.10
C PHE A 127 -10.08 -5.29 4.81
N ILE A 128 -10.68 -4.09 4.71
CA ILE A 128 -12.00 -3.80 5.26
C ILE A 128 -13.02 -4.80 4.73
N GLY A 129 -13.05 -5.02 3.41
CA GLY A 129 -13.99 -5.94 2.79
C GLY A 129 -13.81 -7.39 3.19
N PHE A 130 -12.60 -7.84 3.47
CA PHE A 130 -12.37 -9.18 4.01
C PHE A 130 -12.88 -9.30 5.44
N VAL A 131 -12.64 -8.27 6.28
CA VAL A 131 -13.17 -8.23 7.65
C VAL A 131 -14.71 -8.22 7.65
N GLU A 132 -15.33 -7.37 6.82
CA GLU A 132 -16.79 -7.31 6.63
C GLU A 132 -17.38 -8.65 6.15
N SER A 133 -16.64 -9.37 5.30
CA SER A 133 -17.04 -10.69 4.81
C SER A 133 -16.88 -11.80 5.87
N GLY A 134 -16.34 -11.47 7.07
CA GLY A 134 -16.13 -12.42 8.16
C GLY A 134 -14.94 -13.36 7.94
N ILE A 135 -13.97 -12.96 7.12
CA ILE A 135 -12.70 -13.66 6.98
C ILE A 135 -11.88 -13.45 8.27
N PRO A 136 -11.22 -14.50 8.82
CA PRO A 136 -10.41 -14.37 10.01
C PRO A 136 -9.34 -13.29 9.88
N LEU A 137 -9.17 -12.46 10.90
CA LEU A 137 -8.23 -11.32 10.86
C LEU A 137 -6.80 -11.75 10.56
N GLY A 138 -6.34 -12.89 11.07
CA GLY A 138 -5.01 -13.43 10.76
C GLY A 138 -4.80 -13.66 9.26
N VAL A 139 -5.81 -14.18 8.56
CA VAL A 139 -5.79 -14.39 7.10
C VAL A 139 -5.76 -13.03 6.38
N THR A 140 -6.58 -12.09 6.85
CA THR A 140 -6.65 -10.74 6.29
C THR A 140 -5.33 -9.97 6.48
N PHE A 141 -4.66 -10.15 7.63
CA PHE A 141 -3.33 -9.58 7.86
C PHE A 141 -2.24 -10.23 7.01
N SER A 142 -2.32 -11.54 6.70
CA SER A 142 -1.39 -12.15 5.75
C SER A 142 -1.47 -11.50 4.37
N PHE A 143 -2.65 -11.18 3.88
CA PHE A 143 -2.84 -10.40 2.66
C PHE A 143 -2.23 -9.00 2.79
N LEU A 144 -2.54 -8.29 3.89
CA LEU A 144 -2.09 -6.92 4.11
C LEU A 144 -0.56 -6.80 4.21
N ILE A 145 0.11 -7.81 4.78
CA ILE A 145 1.58 -7.86 4.88
C ILE A 145 2.20 -8.23 3.53
N ALA A 146 1.63 -9.20 2.83
CA ALA A 146 2.19 -9.69 1.56
C ALA A 146 2.25 -8.61 0.49
N THR A 147 1.20 -7.80 0.38
CA THR A 147 1.03 -6.78 -0.66
C THR A 147 2.18 -5.76 -0.71
N PRO A 148 2.61 -5.10 0.38
CA PRO A 148 3.73 -4.17 0.35
C PRO A 148 5.10 -4.85 0.46
N VAL A 149 5.20 -6.00 1.15
CA VAL A 149 6.48 -6.69 1.40
C VAL A 149 6.99 -7.37 0.13
N VAL A 150 6.11 -7.98 -0.65
CA VAL A 150 6.48 -8.60 -1.93
C VAL A 150 5.97 -7.73 -3.06
N ASN A 151 6.81 -6.80 -3.49
CA ASN A 151 6.48 -5.91 -4.58
C ASN A 151 7.01 -6.47 -5.90
N GLU A 152 6.16 -6.50 -6.93
CA GLU A 152 6.50 -7.04 -8.25
C GLU A 152 7.60 -6.25 -8.97
N ILE A 153 7.68 -4.94 -8.74
CA ILE A 153 8.73 -4.08 -9.34
C ILE A 153 10.07 -4.44 -8.72
N ALA A 154 10.12 -4.58 -7.37
CA ALA A 154 11.33 -5.02 -6.68
C ALA A 154 11.73 -6.43 -7.09
N LEU A 155 10.76 -7.33 -7.25
CA LEU A 155 11.00 -8.70 -7.72
C LEU A 155 11.58 -8.73 -9.14
N ALA A 156 11.01 -7.94 -10.06
CA ALA A 156 11.50 -7.84 -11.44
C ALA A 156 12.92 -7.24 -11.50
N MET A 157 13.19 -6.22 -10.67
CA MET A 157 14.52 -5.61 -10.56
C MET A 157 15.54 -6.61 -10.02
N LEU A 158 15.22 -7.30 -8.94
CA LEU A 158 16.11 -8.32 -8.36
C LEU A 158 16.37 -9.47 -9.34
N PHE A 159 15.35 -9.87 -10.08
CA PHE A 159 15.49 -10.87 -11.12
C PHE A 159 16.44 -10.39 -12.24
N GLY A 160 16.31 -9.13 -12.68
CA GLY A 160 17.15 -8.55 -13.74
C GLY A 160 18.60 -8.32 -13.32
N LEU A 161 18.83 -7.89 -12.07
CA LEU A 161 20.17 -7.53 -11.59
C LEU A 161 20.94 -8.70 -10.96
N PHE A 162 20.24 -9.59 -10.25
CA PHE A 162 20.85 -10.64 -9.42
C PHE A 162 20.43 -12.06 -9.80
N GLY A 163 19.52 -12.18 -10.78
CA GLY A 163 19.04 -13.46 -11.25
C GLY A 163 17.95 -14.08 -10.40
N TRP A 164 17.47 -15.25 -10.84
CA TRP A 164 16.29 -15.91 -10.29
C TRP A 164 16.47 -16.41 -8.84
N GLN A 165 17.68 -16.69 -8.41
CA GLN A 165 17.97 -17.21 -7.07
C GLN A 165 17.66 -16.17 -5.98
N ILE A 166 18.11 -14.94 -6.18
CA ILE A 166 17.89 -13.83 -5.24
C ILE A 166 16.46 -13.34 -5.31
N ALA A 167 15.88 -13.24 -6.50
CA ALA A 167 14.48 -12.93 -6.68
C ALA A 167 13.57 -14.00 -6.02
N GLY A 168 13.91 -15.28 -6.17
CA GLY A 168 13.21 -16.38 -5.52
C GLY A 168 13.32 -16.34 -3.99
N LEU A 169 14.51 -16.05 -3.46
CA LEU A 169 14.72 -15.90 -2.01
C LEU A 169 13.89 -14.72 -1.46
N TYR A 170 13.84 -13.59 -2.17
CA TYR A 170 13.00 -12.44 -1.81
C TYR A 170 11.51 -12.81 -1.76
N LEU A 171 11.02 -13.50 -2.79
CA LEU A 171 9.62 -13.95 -2.84
C LEU A 171 9.28 -14.89 -1.70
N VAL A 172 10.12 -15.90 -1.45
CA VAL A 172 9.90 -16.90 -0.39
C VAL A 172 9.98 -16.25 0.99
N SER A 173 10.97 -15.39 1.23
CA SER A 173 11.10 -14.69 2.52
C SER A 173 9.90 -13.77 2.78
N GLY A 174 9.47 -13.00 1.78
CA GLY A 174 8.31 -12.11 1.89
C GLY A 174 7.00 -12.86 2.12
N LEU A 175 6.76 -13.97 1.41
CA LEU A 175 5.62 -14.84 1.66
C LEU A 175 5.66 -15.46 3.07
N THR A 176 6.83 -15.88 3.53
CA THR A 176 7.01 -16.44 4.87
C THR A 176 6.68 -15.39 5.93
N ILE A 177 7.18 -14.15 5.77
CA ILE A 177 6.85 -13.03 6.65
C ILE A 177 5.33 -12.80 6.70
N ALA A 178 4.69 -12.79 5.54
CA ALA A 178 3.26 -12.52 5.45
C ALA A 178 2.41 -13.62 6.11
N VAL A 179 2.75 -14.89 5.88
CA VAL A 179 2.04 -16.03 6.46
C VAL A 179 2.26 -16.11 7.96
N VAL A 180 3.51 -16.08 8.40
CA VAL A 180 3.86 -16.19 9.83
C VAL A 180 3.37 -14.98 10.61
N GLY A 181 3.57 -13.76 10.09
CA GLY A 181 3.09 -12.53 10.71
C GLY A 181 1.58 -12.51 10.86
N GLY A 182 0.84 -12.90 9.81
CA GLY A 182 -0.62 -13.01 9.86
C GLY A 182 -1.10 -14.07 10.86
N MET A 183 -0.44 -15.23 10.94
CA MET A 183 -0.77 -16.26 11.94
C MET A 183 -0.50 -15.77 13.38
N ILE A 184 0.61 -15.09 13.63
CA ILE A 184 0.93 -14.52 14.95
C ILE A 184 -0.13 -13.51 15.33
N ILE A 185 -0.47 -12.56 14.45
CA ILE A 185 -1.50 -11.55 14.70
C ILE A 185 -2.85 -12.23 14.95
N GLY A 186 -3.22 -13.23 14.15
CA GLY A 186 -4.48 -13.95 14.31
C GLY A 186 -4.63 -14.62 15.68
N ARG A 187 -3.53 -15.14 16.25
CA ARG A 187 -3.53 -15.77 17.59
C ARG A 187 -3.61 -14.78 18.76
N LEU A 188 -3.33 -13.50 18.52
CA LEU A 188 -3.41 -12.46 19.53
C LEU A 188 -4.83 -11.92 19.76
N HIS A 189 -5.86 -12.56 19.18
CA HIS A 189 -7.26 -12.12 19.25
C HIS A 189 -7.42 -10.62 18.92
N PRO A 190 -7.06 -10.24 17.68
CA PRO A 190 -6.99 -8.83 17.29
C PRO A 190 -8.36 -8.17 17.13
N GLU A 191 -9.49 -8.90 17.25
CA GLU A 191 -10.86 -8.44 17.04
C GLU A 191 -11.22 -7.23 17.91
N GLN A 192 -10.74 -7.19 19.15
CA GLN A 192 -10.95 -6.08 20.09
C GLN A 192 -10.22 -4.78 19.70
N TYR A 193 -9.29 -4.86 18.79
CA TYR A 193 -8.48 -3.73 18.32
C TYR A 193 -8.86 -3.26 16.90
N VAL A 194 -9.92 -3.80 16.32
CA VAL A 194 -10.54 -3.28 15.10
C VAL A 194 -11.58 -2.24 15.49
N GLU A 195 -11.73 -1.18 14.71
CA GLU A 195 -12.70 -0.12 14.95
C GLU A 195 -14.14 -0.63 14.77
N GLU A 196 -15.06 -0.20 15.64
CA GLU A 196 -16.45 -0.71 15.68
C GLU A 196 -17.21 -0.52 14.36
N PHE A 197 -16.93 0.57 13.63
CA PHE A 197 -17.61 0.84 12.37
C PHE A 197 -17.35 -0.24 11.30
N VAL A 198 -16.19 -0.92 11.36
CA VAL A 198 -15.84 -2.00 10.43
C VAL A 198 -16.79 -3.20 10.63
N TRP A 199 -17.23 -3.44 11.87
CA TRP A 199 -18.18 -4.50 12.18
C TRP A 199 -19.64 -4.11 11.94
N GLN A 200 -19.94 -2.80 11.94
CA GLN A 200 -21.29 -2.27 11.76
C GLN A 200 -21.71 -2.18 10.30
N VAL A 201 -20.77 -2.15 9.38
CA VAL A 201 -21.05 -2.23 7.95
C VAL A 201 -21.43 -3.67 7.60
N LYS A 202 -22.62 -4.10 8.04
CA LYS A 202 -23.22 -5.36 7.61
C LYS A 202 -23.64 -5.22 6.16
N VAL A 203 -22.72 -5.53 5.25
CA VAL A 203 -23.07 -5.75 3.86
C VAL A 203 -23.92 -7.02 3.82
N GLY A 204 -25.24 -6.87 3.65
CA GLY A 204 -26.13 -7.98 3.32
C GLY A 204 -27.16 -8.41 4.37
N GLN A 205 -27.51 -7.58 5.38
CA GLN A 205 -28.80 -7.76 6.09
C GLN A 205 -29.88 -6.77 5.60
N THR A 206 -30.06 -6.70 4.30
CA THR A 206 -31.37 -6.38 3.74
C THR A 206 -31.95 -7.71 3.28
N GLY A 207 -33.00 -8.12 4.00
CA GLY A 207 -33.73 -9.33 3.66
C GLY A 207 -34.11 -9.36 2.18
N ASP A 208 -34.01 -10.53 1.61
CA ASP A 208 -34.73 -11.06 0.44
C ASP A 208 -35.04 -10.13 -0.75
N VAL A 209 -34.10 -9.26 -1.15
CA VAL A 209 -34.17 -8.68 -2.48
C VAL A 209 -32.84 -8.92 -3.17
N THR A 210 -32.83 -9.78 -4.15
CA THR A 210 -31.71 -10.03 -5.07
C THR A 210 -31.48 -8.78 -5.95
N TYR A 211 -31.07 -7.67 -5.33
CA TYR A 211 -30.71 -6.46 -6.06
C TYR A 211 -29.35 -6.70 -6.73
N LYS A 212 -29.36 -6.89 -8.02
CA LYS A 212 -28.14 -6.87 -8.84
C LYS A 212 -27.80 -5.41 -9.13
N PRO A 213 -26.69 -4.88 -8.58
CA PRO A 213 -26.30 -3.48 -8.79
C PRO A 213 -26.09 -3.24 -10.29
N THR A 214 -26.65 -2.14 -10.79
CA THR A 214 -26.46 -1.70 -12.17
C THR A 214 -25.03 -1.19 -12.39
N TRP A 215 -24.61 -1.04 -13.64
CA TRP A 215 -23.32 -0.42 -13.97
C TRP A 215 -23.18 0.98 -13.38
N ASP A 216 -24.23 1.76 -13.41
CA ASP A 216 -24.27 3.11 -12.84
C ASP A 216 -24.07 3.10 -11.32
N ASP A 217 -24.68 2.14 -10.63
CA ASP A 217 -24.51 2.01 -9.17
C ASP A 217 -23.07 1.66 -8.83
N ARG A 218 -22.46 0.70 -9.55
CA ARG A 218 -21.06 0.29 -9.36
C ARG A 218 -20.08 1.45 -9.56
N ILE A 219 -20.28 2.24 -10.62
CA ILE A 219 -19.45 3.41 -10.92
C ILE A 219 -19.60 4.48 -9.82
N ARG A 220 -20.83 4.74 -9.38
CA ARG A 220 -21.08 5.73 -8.31
C ARG A 220 -20.48 5.31 -6.99
N ASP A 221 -20.61 4.05 -6.62
CA ASP A 221 -20.07 3.52 -5.38
C ASP A 221 -18.54 3.54 -5.41
N ALA A 222 -17.91 3.18 -6.53
CA ALA A 222 -16.48 3.28 -6.72
C ALA A 222 -15.99 4.74 -6.65
N GLY A 223 -16.69 5.68 -7.31
CA GLY A 223 -16.37 7.12 -7.25
C GLY A 223 -16.56 7.72 -5.86
N ARG A 224 -17.63 7.31 -5.14
CA ARG A 224 -17.87 7.74 -3.76
C ARG A 224 -16.77 7.25 -2.82
N SER A 225 -16.40 5.98 -2.91
CA SER A 225 -15.34 5.37 -2.12
C SER A 225 -13.99 6.05 -2.39
N ALA A 226 -13.64 6.28 -3.66
CA ALA A 226 -12.41 6.99 -4.02
C ALA A 226 -12.39 8.41 -3.43
N LYS A 227 -13.46 9.18 -3.59
CA LYS A 227 -13.56 10.54 -3.04
C LYS A 227 -13.47 10.56 -1.51
N GLU A 228 -14.15 9.63 -0.84
CA GLU A 228 -14.18 9.58 0.62
C GLU A 228 -12.82 9.18 1.20
N ILE A 229 -12.18 8.16 0.65
CA ILE A 229 -10.87 7.67 1.14
C ILE A 229 -9.79 8.71 0.84
N VAL A 230 -9.69 9.19 -0.41
CA VAL A 230 -8.71 10.23 -0.79
C VAL A 230 -8.92 11.50 0.03
N GLY A 231 -10.17 11.94 0.23
CA GLY A 231 -10.50 13.11 1.04
C GLY A 231 -10.13 12.99 2.52
N LYS A 232 -10.02 11.77 3.05
CA LYS A 232 -9.56 11.50 4.43
C LYS A 232 -8.04 11.34 4.54
N VAL A 233 -7.39 10.93 3.47
CA VAL A 233 -5.99 10.50 3.47
C VAL A 233 -5.04 11.55 2.91
N TRP A 234 -5.51 12.44 2.03
CA TRP A 234 -4.65 13.42 1.35
C TRP A 234 -3.76 14.27 2.30
N PRO A 235 -4.20 14.73 3.51
CA PRO A 235 -3.33 15.54 4.35
C PRO A 235 -2.12 14.72 4.86
N PHE A 236 -2.35 13.43 5.13
CA PHE A 236 -1.30 12.54 5.61
C PHE A 236 -0.31 12.19 4.50
N VAL A 237 -0.80 12.04 3.26
CA VAL A 237 0.05 11.87 2.07
C VAL A 237 0.93 13.09 1.88
N VAL A 238 0.36 14.30 1.95
CA VAL A 238 1.11 15.56 1.83
C VAL A 238 2.18 15.68 2.92
N ILE A 239 1.84 15.39 4.18
CA ILE A 239 2.80 15.44 5.29
C ILE A 239 3.90 14.39 5.10
N GLY A 240 3.54 13.14 4.76
CA GLY A 240 4.50 12.06 4.56
C GLY A 240 5.48 12.33 3.42
N ILE A 241 4.97 12.80 2.28
CA ILE A 241 5.83 13.19 1.15
C ILE A 241 6.65 14.43 1.49
N GLY A 242 6.10 15.38 2.25
CA GLY A 242 6.84 16.56 2.72
C GLY A 242 8.04 16.18 3.59
N ILE A 243 7.88 15.23 4.50
CA ILE A 243 9.00 14.67 5.29
C ILE A 243 9.99 13.96 4.35
N GLY A 244 9.50 13.12 3.42
CA GLY A 244 10.33 12.44 2.43
C GLY A 244 11.13 13.40 1.56
N ALA A 245 10.51 14.48 1.08
CA ALA A 245 11.15 15.53 0.30
C ALA A 245 12.27 16.24 1.10
N GLY A 246 12.01 16.54 2.39
CA GLY A 246 13.03 17.09 3.28
C GLY A 246 14.23 16.16 3.45
N ILE A 247 13.99 14.88 3.60
CA ILE A 247 15.07 13.89 3.74
C ILE A 247 15.83 13.73 2.41
N HIS A 248 15.13 13.61 1.29
CA HIS A 248 15.74 13.46 -0.04
C HIS A 248 16.71 14.62 -0.36
N GLY A 249 16.37 15.86 -0.03
CA GLY A 249 17.23 17.00 -0.30
C GLY A 249 18.35 17.23 0.73
N TYR A 250 18.21 16.75 1.97
CA TYR A 250 19.10 17.12 3.07
C TYR A 250 19.92 15.96 3.65
N VAL A 251 19.56 14.72 3.46
CA VAL A 251 20.33 13.57 3.95
C VAL A 251 21.40 13.20 2.91
N PRO A 252 22.70 13.38 3.21
CA PRO A 252 23.76 12.99 2.30
C PRO A 252 23.74 11.46 2.10
N GLU A 253 23.90 11.01 0.86
CA GLU A 253 24.00 9.59 0.56
C GLU A 253 25.15 8.93 1.33
N ASP A 254 26.25 9.65 1.53
CA ASP A 254 27.41 9.17 2.31
C ASP A 254 27.07 8.88 3.78
N PHE A 255 26.12 9.61 4.37
CA PHE A 255 25.62 9.31 5.73
C PHE A 255 24.90 7.97 5.76
N LEU A 256 24.02 7.71 4.76
CA LEU A 256 23.31 6.45 4.66
C LEU A 256 24.28 5.27 4.45
N VAL A 257 25.31 5.45 3.60
CA VAL A 257 26.33 4.43 3.36
C VAL A 257 27.14 4.14 4.63
N ASN A 258 27.54 5.16 5.38
CA ASN A 258 28.29 4.99 6.64
C ASN A 258 27.48 4.24 7.70
N VAL A 259 26.16 4.47 7.73
CA VAL A 259 25.24 3.80 8.66
C VAL A 259 24.89 2.38 8.20
N MET A 260 24.82 2.14 6.87
CA MET A 260 24.42 0.87 6.26
C MET A 260 25.60 0.00 5.80
N GLY A 261 26.84 0.35 6.19
CA GLY A 261 28.06 -0.35 5.78
C GLY A 261 28.07 -1.83 6.14
N ARG A 262 28.84 -2.62 5.39
CA ARG A 262 28.87 -4.10 5.46
C ARG A 262 29.32 -4.67 6.80
N GLU A 263 30.17 -3.98 7.55
CA GLU A 263 30.82 -4.52 8.73
C GLU A 263 30.02 -4.32 10.05
N ALA A 264 28.99 -3.48 10.03
CA ALA A 264 28.25 -3.13 11.24
C ALA A 264 27.04 -4.04 11.46
N TRP A 265 27.02 -4.81 12.55
CA TRP A 265 25.87 -5.65 12.91
C TRP A 265 24.57 -4.84 13.10
N TRP A 266 24.66 -3.56 13.45
CA TRP A 266 23.50 -2.66 13.60
C TRP A 266 22.98 -2.10 12.27
N SER A 267 23.67 -2.33 11.14
CA SER A 267 23.30 -1.73 9.84
C SER A 267 21.90 -2.09 9.41
N VAL A 268 21.49 -3.36 9.54
CA VAL A 268 20.14 -3.82 9.16
C VAL A 268 19.06 -3.22 10.07
N PRO A 269 19.13 -3.28 11.42
CA PRO A 269 18.16 -2.62 12.29
C PRO A 269 18.06 -1.11 12.05
N THR A 270 19.19 -0.45 11.86
CA THR A 270 19.19 1.01 11.61
C THR A 270 18.58 1.35 10.26
N ALA A 271 18.84 0.56 9.22
CA ALA A 271 18.22 0.71 7.93
C ALA A 271 16.69 0.59 8.01
N VAL A 272 16.19 -0.39 8.77
CA VAL A 272 14.76 -0.57 9.00
C VAL A 272 14.17 0.62 9.76
N LEU A 273 14.82 1.08 10.83
CA LEU A 273 14.34 2.22 11.60
C LEU A 273 14.34 3.52 10.81
N LEU A 274 15.34 3.73 9.95
CA LEU A 274 15.40 4.88 9.05
C LEU A 274 14.33 4.80 7.93
N GLY A 275 13.96 3.59 7.52
CA GLY A 275 12.93 3.40 6.52
C GLY A 275 11.51 3.71 7.00
N ILE A 276 11.20 3.49 8.29
CA ILE A 276 9.84 3.68 8.84
C ILE A 276 9.29 5.10 8.64
N PRO A 277 10.01 6.19 8.93
CA PRO A 277 9.51 7.54 8.73
C PRO A 277 9.46 7.97 7.27
N LEU A 278 10.20 7.26 6.40
CA LEU A 278 10.27 7.57 4.98
C LEU A 278 9.03 7.06 4.25
N TYR A 279 8.69 7.76 3.19
CA TYR A 279 7.69 7.32 2.24
C TYR A 279 8.26 7.38 0.82
N ALA A 280 8.31 6.25 0.18
CA ALA A 280 8.57 6.17 -1.25
C ALA A 280 7.75 5.03 -1.84
N ASN A 281 7.33 5.17 -3.10
CA ASN A 281 6.83 4.03 -3.84
C ASN A 281 7.99 3.12 -4.24
N ALA A 282 7.70 1.85 -4.54
CA ALA A 282 8.74 0.89 -4.89
C ALA A 282 9.59 1.34 -6.10
N ALA A 283 8.99 2.02 -7.09
CA ALA A 283 9.72 2.53 -8.23
C ALA A 283 10.63 3.71 -7.87
N GLY A 284 10.20 4.58 -6.95
CA GLY A 284 10.98 5.75 -6.50
C GLY A 284 12.19 5.39 -5.64
N ILE A 285 12.15 4.27 -4.91
CA ILE A 285 13.27 3.85 -4.05
C ILE A 285 14.39 3.13 -4.84
N ILE A 286 14.14 2.64 -6.05
CA ILE A 286 15.11 1.90 -6.86
C ILE A 286 16.42 2.67 -7.12
N PRO A 287 16.40 3.95 -7.53
CA PRO A 287 17.64 4.71 -7.73
C PRO A 287 18.46 4.83 -6.45
N VAL A 288 17.80 5.01 -5.29
CA VAL A 288 18.46 5.05 -3.99
C VAL A 288 19.10 3.70 -3.64
N VAL A 289 18.38 2.60 -3.87
CA VAL A 289 18.89 1.23 -3.70
C VAL A 289 20.15 1.01 -4.55
N HIS A 290 20.11 1.41 -5.82
CA HIS A 290 21.23 1.27 -6.74
C HIS A 290 22.44 2.08 -6.29
N ALA A 291 22.25 3.35 -5.94
CA ALA A 291 23.29 4.23 -5.45
C ALA A 291 23.94 3.73 -4.14
N LEU A 292 23.13 3.21 -3.20
CA LEU A 292 23.64 2.63 -1.96
C LEU A 292 24.49 1.38 -2.22
N MET A 293 24.09 0.55 -3.19
CA MET A 293 24.83 -0.65 -3.55
C MET A 293 26.14 -0.31 -4.27
N GLU A 294 26.16 0.65 -5.18
CA GLU A 294 27.38 1.14 -5.84
C GLU A 294 28.38 1.69 -4.85
N LYS A 295 27.92 2.33 -3.77
CA LYS A 295 28.73 2.84 -2.68
C LYS A 295 29.15 1.78 -1.65
N GLY A 296 28.81 0.50 -1.88
CA GLY A 296 29.26 -0.63 -1.07
C GLY A 296 28.40 -1.01 0.12
N ALA A 297 27.14 -0.56 0.19
CA ALA A 297 26.21 -1.05 1.18
C ALA A 297 25.89 -2.55 0.95
N ALA A 298 25.66 -3.30 2.04
CA ALA A 298 25.33 -4.71 1.95
C ALA A 298 23.92 -4.90 1.34
N LEU A 299 23.77 -5.84 0.41
CA LEU A 299 22.51 -6.07 -0.31
C LEU A 299 21.34 -6.33 0.64
N GLY A 300 21.51 -7.17 1.66
CA GLY A 300 20.44 -7.46 2.61
C GLY A 300 20.04 -6.24 3.45
N THR A 301 21.00 -5.34 3.78
CA THR A 301 20.72 -4.07 4.47
C THR A 301 19.89 -3.14 3.58
N VAL A 302 20.25 -3.03 2.30
CA VAL A 302 19.54 -2.20 1.32
C VAL A 302 18.14 -2.74 1.04
N LEU A 303 18.00 -4.07 0.92
CA LEU A 303 16.69 -4.71 0.77
C LEU A 303 15.81 -4.52 2.01
N ALA A 304 16.37 -4.66 3.21
CA ALA A 304 15.63 -4.40 4.45
C ALA A 304 15.18 -2.94 4.54
N PHE A 305 16.01 -1.99 4.14
CA PHE A 305 15.64 -0.58 4.02
C PHE A 305 14.47 -0.39 3.05
N MET A 306 14.58 -0.92 1.84
CA MET A 306 13.53 -0.84 0.82
C MET A 306 12.20 -1.45 1.31
N MET A 307 12.25 -2.65 1.91
CA MET A 307 11.06 -3.30 2.45
C MET A 307 10.43 -2.47 3.58
N SER A 308 11.24 -1.85 4.44
CA SER A 308 10.76 -0.99 5.53
C SER A 308 10.08 0.27 5.01
N VAL A 309 10.70 0.97 4.04
CA VAL A 309 10.13 2.17 3.41
C VAL A 309 8.78 1.88 2.74
N VAL A 310 8.64 0.71 2.10
CA VAL A 310 7.42 0.34 1.38
C VAL A 310 6.35 -0.23 2.31
N ALA A 311 6.73 -1.09 3.29
CA ALA A 311 5.78 -1.83 4.11
C ALA A 311 5.45 -1.19 5.47
N LEU A 312 6.30 -0.30 5.97
CA LEU A 312 6.15 0.30 7.30
C LEU A 312 6.07 1.82 7.26
N SER A 313 5.80 2.41 6.10
CA SER A 313 5.79 3.86 5.93
C SER A 313 4.75 4.54 6.82
N LEU A 314 5.08 5.72 7.33
CA LEU A 314 4.22 6.51 8.21
C LEU A 314 2.85 6.83 7.61
N PRO A 315 2.70 7.20 6.31
CA PRO A 315 1.40 7.40 5.69
C PRO A 315 0.54 6.14 5.69
N GLU A 316 1.11 4.97 5.47
CA GLU A 316 0.39 3.69 5.51
C GLU A 316 -0.18 3.42 6.91
N MET A 317 0.62 3.64 7.95
CA MET A 317 0.19 3.49 9.34
C MET A 317 -0.94 4.45 9.71
N LEU A 318 -0.92 5.67 9.15
CA LEU A 318 -1.99 6.66 9.35
C LEU A 318 -3.30 6.26 8.65
N ILE A 319 -3.21 5.61 7.49
CA ILE A 319 -4.38 5.04 6.80
C ILE A 319 -4.95 3.89 7.63
N LEU A 320 -4.11 2.96 8.09
CA LEU A 320 -4.51 1.82 8.91
C LEU A 320 -5.14 2.25 10.25
N LYS A 321 -4.68 3.36 10.85
CA LYS A 321 -5.26 3.93 12.09
C LYS A 321 -6.76 4.25 11.96
N ARG A 322 -7.29 4.39 10.75
CA ARG A 322 -8.73 4.59 10.51
C ARG A 322 -9.54 3.31 10.68
N VAL A 323 -8.89 2.16 10.59
CA VAL A 323 -9.54 0.84 10.58
C VAL A 323 -9.20 0.02 11.82
N ILE A 324 -7.97 0.19 12.32
CA ILE A 324 -7.46 -0.55 13.47
C ILE A 324 -6.87 0.40 14.53
N LYS A 325 -6.99 0.01 15.80
CA LYS A 325 -6.49 0.78 16.94
C LYS A 325 -4.97 0.78 17.01
N LEU A 326 -4.41 1.83 17.58
CA LEU A 326 -2.96 2.06 17.66
C LEU A 326 -2.17 0.87 18.25
N ARG A 327 -2.76 0.12 19.18
CA ARG A 327 -2.13 -1.07 19.76
C ARG A 327 -1.87 -2.16 18.73
N LEU A 328 -2.83 -2.39 17.84
CA LEU A 328 -2.68 -3.41 16.78
C LEU A 328 -1.70 -2.93 15.71
N ILE A 329 -1.67 -1.63 15.41
CA ILE A 329 -0.65 -1.04 14.52
C ILE A 329 0.75 -1.24 15.09
N ALA A 330 0.95 -0.99 16.38
CA ALA A 330 2.26 -1.19 17.03
C ALA A 330 2.70 -2.67 16.98
N ILE A 331 1.79 -3.61 17.21
CA ILE A 331 2.05 -5.05 17.08
C ILE A 331 2.41 -5.39 15.62
N PHE A 332 1.65 -4.88 14.66
CA PHE A 332 1.91 -5.07 13.23
C PHE A 332 3.29 -4.56 12.83
N ILE A 333 3.63 -3.31 13.20
CA ILE A 333 4.96 -2.71 12.95
C ILE A 333 6.05 -3.57 13.58
N GLY A 334 5.89 -3.98 14.84
CA GLY A 334 6.88 -4.78 15.56
C GLY A 334 7.14 -6.13 14.88
N ILE A 335 6.09 -6.84 14.50
CA ILE A 335 6.21 -8.16 13.83
C ILE A 335 6.87 -8.00 12.46
N VAL A 336 6.42 -7.04 11.66
CA VAL A 336 6.93 -6.86 10.30
C VAL A 336 8.38 -6.32 10.35
N ALA A 337 8.70 -5.38 11.25
CA ALA A 337 10.06 -4.87 11.41
C ALA A 337 11.04 -5.96 11.82
N VAL A 338 10.70 -6.80 12.81
CA VAL A 338 11.55 -7.93 13.23
C VAL A 338 11.74 -8.91 12.08
N ALA A 339 10.69 -9.21 11.33
CA ALA A 339 10.78 -10.12 10.19
C ALA A 339 11.65 -9.54 9.05
N ILE A 340 11.53 -8.24 8.76
CA ILE A 340 12.39 -7.55 7.78
C ILE A 340 13.85 -7.56 8.24
N ILE A 341 14.13 -7.30 9.51
CA ILE A 341 15.49 -7.35 10.08
C ILE A 341 16.08 -8.76 9.89
N PHE A 342 15.30 -9.79 10.25
CA PHE A 342 15.73 -11.18 10.05
C PHE A 342 16.04 -11.47 8.58
N THR A 343 15.18 -11.02 7.67
CA THR A 343 15.39 -11.19 6.22
C THR A 343 16.64 -10.45 5.74
N GLY A 344 16.88 -9.23 6.20
CA GLY A 344 18.08 -8.46 5.87
C GLY A 344 19.37 -9.19 6.26
N TYR A 345 19.42 -9.76 7.47
CA TYR A 345 20.57 -10.60 7.88
C TYR A 345 20.68 -11.89 7.08
N LEU A 346 19.56 -12.54 6.76
CA LEU A 346 19.55 -13.74 5.93
C LEU A 346 20.19 -13.46 4.56
N PHE A 347 19.79 -12.34 3.93
CA PHE A 347 20.36 -11.94 2.64
C PHE A 347 21.84 -11.60 2.73
N ASN A 348 22.26 -10.88 3.78
CA ASN A 348 23.68 -10.59 4.01
C ASN A 348 24.49 -11.86 4.24
N TRP A 349 23.92 -12.89 4.87
CA TRP A 349 24.60 -14.17 5.10
C TRP A 349 24.66 -15.05 3.83
N VAL A 350 23.64 -15.02 2.99
CA VAL A 350 23.57 -15.86 1.77
C VAL A 350 24.41 -15.27 0.63
N ILE A 351 24.54 -13.94 0.56
CA ILE A 351 25.13 -13.23 -0.59
C ILE A 351 26.46 -12.58 -0.22
N GLY A 352 26.66 -12.22 1.07
CA GLY A 352 27.91 -11.63 1.56
C GLY A 352 28.92 -12.66 1.90
#